data_ba248270cd00d6fd277ec3ebe48671c4
#
_entry.id   ba248270cd00d6fd277ec3ebe48671c4
#
_cell.length_a   1.000
_cell.length_b   1.000
_cell.length_c   1.000
_cell.angle_alpha   90.00
_cell.angle_beta   90.00
_cell.angle_gamma   90.00
#
_symmetry.space_group_name_H-M   'P 1'
#
loop_
_entity.id
_entity.type
_entity.pdbx_description
1 polymer ?
#
loop_
_entity_poly.entity_id
_entity_poly.type
_entity_poly.pdbx_seq_one_letter_code
_entity_poly.pdbx_strand_id
1 'polypeptide(L)'
;MKSKIILTTLLFNALSLFAKDAWKSHPNWLELPDNRDKVGNMHGDIAVSSNGDIYVSVGDPKAGLQVYGDNGKWKRNVPNAPSDLHGFIIKKEGKQEFIYAVRVGGGELLKMTLEGKTVLKIPSSSIPDKYKRKGKD
;
A
#
# COMPACT_ATOMS: atom_id res chain seq x y z
N MET A 1 44.38 20.84 20.53
CA MET A 1 43.70 19.97 19.55
C MET A 1 42.77 18.90 20.14
N LYS A 2 42.64 18.75 21.44
CA LYS A 2 41.78 17.67 22.05
C LYS A 2 40.32 18.06 22.28
N SER A 3 39.99 19.37 22.28
CA SER A 3 38.62 19.84 22.57
C SER A 3 37.61 19.70 21.42
N LYS A 4 38.05 19.73 20.14
CA LYS A 4 37.16 19.65 18.99
C LYS A 4 36.61 18.24 18.72
N ILE A 5 37.34 17.18 19.10
CA ILE A 5 36.95 15.79 18.89
C ILE A 5 35.80 15.39 19.83
N ILE A 6 35.82 15.88 21.07
CA ILE A 6 34.79 15.57 22.08
C ILE A 6 33.45 16.20 21.71
N LEU A 7 33.45 17.43 21.16
CA LEU A 7 32.23 18.12 20.76
C LEU A 7 31.54 17.42 19.56
N THR A 8 32.33 16.93 18.60
CA THR A 8 31.78 16.21 17.41
C THR A 8 31.18 14.86 17.80
N THR A 9 31.81 14.15 18.72
CA THR A 9 31.31 12.85 19.22
C THR A 9 30.02 13.01 20.04
N LEU A 10 29.92 14.07 20.84
CA LEU A 10 28.70 14.39 21.59
C LEU A 10 27.54 14.80 20.70
N LEU A 11 27.78 15.56 19.61
CA LEU A 11 26.73 15.90 18.65
C LEU A 11 26.20 14.65 17.89
N PHE A 12 27.08 13.73 17.51
CA PHE A 12 26.70 12.50 16.82
C PHE A 12 25.88 11.57 17.71
N ASN A 13 26.20 11.47 19.00
CA ASN A 13 25.40 10.68 19.94
C ASN A 13 24.08 11.36 20.30
N ALA A 14 23.99 12.69 20.30
CA ALA A 14 22.73 13.40 20.51
C ALA A 14 21.74 13.20 19.33
N LEU A 15 22.23 13.20 18.07
CA LEU A 15 21.38 12.92 16.92
C LEU A 15 20.83 11.48 16.92
N SER A 16 21.59 10.51 17.39
CA SER A 16 21.12 9.11 17.47
C SER A 16 20.07 8.88 18.56
N LEU A 17 20.04 9.70 19.60
CA LEU A 17 19.03 9.64 20.66
C LEU A 17 17.66 10.17 20.21
N PHE A 18 17.63 11.16 19.31
CA PHE A 18 16.36 11.69 18.78
C PHE A 18 15.73 10.80 17.72
N ALA A 19 16.49 9.92 17.05
CA ALA A 19 15.96 9.00 16.06
C ALA A 19 15.28 7.76 16.67
N LYS A 20 15.54 7.47 17.94
CA LYS A 20 15.11 6.22 18.59
C LYS A 20 13.63 6.18 18.94
N ASP A 21 12.98 7.34 19.05
CA ASP A 21 11.57 7.46 19.45
C ASP A 21 10.65 7.93 18.29
N ALA A 22 11.17 8.03 17.06
CA ALA A 22 10.42 8.52 15.91
C ALA A 22 9.27 7.58 15.49
N TRP A 23 9.34 6.28 15.85
CA TRP A 23 8.37 5.28 15.46
C TRP A 23 7.95 4.45 16.66
N LYS A 24 6.63 4.40 16.91
CA LYS A 24 6.02 3.51 17.89
C LYS A 24 5.17 2.48 17.17
N SER A 25 5.38 1.21 17.52
CA SER A 25 4.46 0.15 17.11
C SER A 25 3.20 0.25 17.94
N HIS A 26 2.05 0.24 17.27
CA HIS A 26 0.75 0.16 17.91
C HIS A 26 0.13 -1.22 17.58
N PRO A 27 0.47 -2.27 18.33
CA PRO A 27 -0.12 -3.58 18.13
C PRO A 27 -1.64 -3.48 18.32
N ASN A 28 -2.39 -4.23 17.52
CA ASN A 28 -3.85 -4.24 17.55
C ASN A 28 -4.53 -2.90 17.17
N TRP A 29 -3.85 -2.05 16.41
CA TRP A 29 -4.43 -0.81 15.93
C TRP A 29 -5.54 -1.04 14.90
N LEU A 30 -5.43 -2.08 14.05
CA LEU A 30 -6.46 -2.42 13.08
C LEU A 30 -7.60 -3.20 13.75
N GLU A 31 -8.83 -2.69 13.66
CA GLU A 31 -10.05 -3.42 13.96
C GLU A 31 -10.49 -4.18 12.70
N LEU A 32 -10.31 -5.48 12.69
CA LEU A 32 -10.59 -6.32 11.53
C LEU A 32 -12.09 -6.63 11.40
N PRO A 33 -12.60 -6.82 10.17
CA PRO A 33 -13.99 -7.24 9.98
C PRO A 33 -14.23 -8.65 10.50
N ASP A 34 -15.48 -8.94 10.88
CA ASP A 34 -15.98 -10.30 11.19
C ASP A 34 -15.19 -11.03 12.28
N ASN A 35 -14.70 -10.33 13.33
CA ASN A 35 -13.92 -10.88 14.44
C ASN A 35 -12.70 -11.71 14.00
N ARG A 36 -12.12 -11.39 12.87
CA ARG A 36 -10.86 -12.00 12.41
C ARG A 36 -9.71 -11.61 13.34
N ASP A 37 -8.77 -12.52 13.52
CA ASP A 37 -7.55 -12.28 14.31
C ASP A 37 -6.39 -11.75 13.45
N LYS A 38 -6.52 -11.75 12.11
CA LYS A 38 -5.49 -11.33 11.16
C LYS A 38 -6.09 -10.81 9.86
N VAL A 39 -5.35 -9.93 9.19
CA VAL A 39 -5.75 -9.35 7.89
C VAL A 39 -5.85 -10.42 6.80
N GLY A 40 -5.15 -11.53 6.93
CA GLY A 40 -5.05 -12.58 5.92
C GLY A 40 -3.72 -12.53 5.16
N ASN A 41 -3.58 -13.40 4.16
CA ASN A 41 -2.39 -13.40 3.32
C ASN A 41 -2.35 -12.13 2.48
N MET A 42 -1.24 -11.42 2.55
CA MET A 42 -1.00 -10.22 1.78
C MET A 42 0.27 -10.39 0.96
N HIS A 43 0.18 -10.12 -0.33
CA HIS A 43 1.32 -9.89 -1.22
C HIS A 43 1.25 -8.51 -1.86
N GLY A 44 0.40 -7.67 -1.29
CA GLY A 44 0.06 -6.39 -1.87
C GLY A 44 0.64 -5.21 -1.10
N ASP A 45 0.03 -4.09 -1.30
CA ASP A 45 0.48 -2.78 -0.86
C ASP A 45 -0.55 -2.11 0.04
N ILE A 46 -0.16 -0.97 0.59
CA ILE A 46 -1.01 -0.07 1.38
C ILE A 46 -0.95 1.31 0.73
N ALA A 47 -2.10 1.94 0.56
CA ALA A 47 -2.19 3.32 0.10
C ALA A 47 -3.19 4.11 0.95
N VAL A 48 -2.96 5.42 1.05
CA VAL A 48 -3.82 6.34 1.80
C VAL A 48 -4.45 7.33 0.82
N SER A 49 -5.78 7.49 0.89
CA SER A 49 -6.52 8.47 0.10
C SER A 49 -6.47 9.87 0.73
N SER A 50 -6.89 10.89 -0.01
CA SER A 50 -6.82 12.28 0.45
C SER A 50 -7.71 12.58 1.67
N ASN A 51 -8.71 11.74 1.95
CA ASN A 51 -9.55 11.86 3.14
C ASN A 51 -9.02 11.05 4.34
N GLY A 52 -7.83 10.45 4.25
CA GLY A 52 -7.21 9.68 5.32
C GLY A 52 -7.62 8.20 5.37
N ASP A 53 -8.45 7.71 4.44
CA ASP A 53 -8.81 6.30 4.39
C ASP A 53 -7.62 5.44 3.93
N ILE A 54 -7.39 4.35 4.62
CA ILE A 54 -6.27 3.43 4.40
C ILE A 54 -6.78 2.21 3.64
N TYR A 55 -6.23 2.01 2.45
CA TYR A 55 -6.54 0.89 1.56
C TYR A 55 -5.47 -0.18 1.69
N VAL A 56 -5.90 -1.41 1.88
CA VAL A 56 -5.02 -2.57 2.09
C VAL A 56 -5.43 -3.68 1.14
N SER A 57 -4.50 -4.17 0.31
CA SER A 57 -4.78 -5.33 -0.55
C SER A 57 -4.74 -6.63 0.25
N VAL A 58 -5.71 -7.49 0.01
CA VAL A 58 -5.88 -8.76 0.72
C VAL A 58 -6.12 -9.88 -0.27
N GLY A 59 -5.40 -10.99 -0.13
CA GLY A 59 -5.52 -12.18 -0.98
C GLY A 59 -6.79 -13.01 -0.75
N ASP A 60 -7.84 -12.39 -0.21
CA ASP A 60 -9.15 -13.02 -0.01
C ASP A 60 -10.07 -12.66 -1.19
N PRO A 61 -10.58 -13.65 -1.96
CA PRO A 61 -11.50 -13.40 -3.08
C PRO A 61 -12.76 -12.61 -2.71
N LYS A 62 -13.16 -12.62 -1.44
CA LYS A 62 -14.32 -11.87 -0.95
C LYS A 62 -13.99 -10.43 -0.55
N ALA A 63 -12.72 -10.11 -0.40
CA ALA A 63 -12.28 -8.80 0.08
C ALA A 63 -11.52 -8.00 -1.00
N GLY A 64 -10.49 -8.57 -1.62
CA GLY A 64 -9.63 -7.91 -2.60
C GLY A 64 -8.91 -6.67 -2.03
N LEU A 65 -9.62 -5.58 -1.83
CA LEU A 65 -9.18 -4.38 -1.15
C LEU A 65 -10.08 -4.08 0.05
N GLN A 66 -9.47 -3.93 1.22
CA GLN A 66 -10.15 -3.47 2.44
C GLN A 66 -9.84 -2.01 2.71
N VAL A 67 -10.81 -1.28 3.26
CA VAL A 67 -10.69 0.13 3.60
C VAL A 67 -10.87 0.30 5.09
N TYR A 68 -9.91 0.99 5.71
CA TYR A 68 -9.91 1.33 7.12
C TYR A 68 -9.90 2.85 7.28
N GLY A 69 -10.44 3.35 8.38
CA GLY A 69 -10.29 4.73 8.78
C GLY A 69 -8.88 5.02 9.34
N ASP A 70 -8.58 6.29 9.50
CA ASP A 70 -7.36 6.79 10.15
C ASP A 70 -7.21 6.33 11.62
N ASN A 71 -8.31 5.91 12.23
CA ASN A 71 -8.37 5.31 13.57
C ASN A 71 -8.21 3.78 13.58
N GLY A 72 -7.92 3.15 12.43
CA GLY A 72 -7.76 1.72 12.30
C GLY A 72 -9.06 0.90 12.19
N LYS A 73 -10.23 1.55 12.23
CA LYS A 73 -11.52 0.85 12.12
C LYS A 73 -11.80 0.44 10.68
N TRP A 74 -12.17 -0.83 10.50
CA TRP A 74 -12.66 -1.31 9.22
C TRP A 74 -13.92 -0.54 8.80
N LYS A 75 -13.98 -0.13 7.54
CA LYS A 75 -15.11 0.59 6.95
C LYS A 75 -15.87 -0.27 5.94
N ARG A 76 -15.16 -0.90 5.02
CA ARG A 76 -15.74 -1.67 3.92
C ARG A 76 -14.69 -2.46 3.13
N ASN A 77 -15.14 -3.36 2.30
CA ASN A 77 -14.36 -3.84 1.16
C ASN A 77 -14.67 -2.96 -0.06
N VAL A 78 -13.68 -2.82 -0.95
CA VAL A 78 -13.92 -2.17 -2.25
C VAL A 78 -14.63 -3.18 -3.16
N PRO A 79 -15.86 -2.88 -3.65
CA PRO A 79 -16.58 -3.80 -4.51
C PRO A 79 -15.77 -4.15 -5.78
N ASN A 80 -15.83 -5.40 -6.21
CA ASN A 80 -15.16 -5.90 -7.42
C ASN A 80 -13.64 -5.73 -7.48
N ALA A 81 -13.01 -5.38 -6.36
CA ALA A 81 -11.57 -5.32 -6.30
C ALA A 81 -10.98 -6.73 -6.42
N PRO A 82 -10.02 -6.96 -7.34
CA PRO A 82 -9.37 -8.25 -7.46
C PRO A 82 -8.57 -8.60 -6.20
N SER A 83 -8.52 -9.89 -5.86
CA SER A 83 -7.74 -10.40 -4.72
C SER A 83 -6.27 -10.71 -5.06
N ASP A 84 -5.88 -10.55 -6.31
CA ASP A 84 -4.53 -10.81 -6.83
C ASP A 84 -3.74 -9.51 -7.12
N LEU A 85 -4.09 -8.43 -6.43
CA LEU A 85 -3.34 -7.18 -6.52
C LEU A 85 -1.98 -7.33 -5.84
N HIS A 86 -0.90 -7.07 -6.57
CA HIS A 86 0.46 -7.17 -6.06
C HIS A 86 1.03 -5.83 -5.62
N GLY A 87 0.64 -4.75 -6.29
CA GLY A 87 0.99 -3.38 -5.92
C GLY A 87 -0.06 -2.42 -6.40
N PHE A 88 -0.30 -1.34 -5.66
CA PHE A 88 -1.20 -0.28 -6.08
C PHE A 88 -0.85 1.07 -5.45
N ILE A 89 -1.29 2.13 -6.11
CA ILE A 89 -1.22 3.49 -5.58
C ILE A 89 -2.58 4.17 -5.72
N ILE A 90 -2.83 5.16 -4.89
CA ILE A 90 -3.96 6.08 -5.07
C ILE A 90 -3.41 7.39 -5.63
N LYS A 91 -3.99 7.85 -6.74
CA LYS A 91 -3.58 9.08 -7.39
C LYS A 91 -4.80 9.97 -7.64
N LYS A 92 -4.65 11.24 -7.28
CA LYS A 92 -5.65 12.28 -7.58
C LYS A 92 -5.51 12.79 -9.01
N GLU A 93 -6.62 12.82 -9.72
CA GLU A 93 -6.75 13.39 -11.06
C GLU A 93 -7.92 14.36 -11.09
N GLY A 94 -7.63 15.62 -11.21
CA GLY A 94 -8.64 16.66 -11.08
C GLY A 94 -9.28 16.64 -9.69
N LYS A 95 -10.59 16.39 -9.65
CA LYS A 95 -11.38 16.31 -8.42
C LYS A 95 -11.55 14.90 -7.87
N GLN A 96 -11.11 13.88 -8.59
CA GLN A 96 -11.30 12.47 -8.26
C GLN A 96 -9.98 11.79 -7.91
N GLU A 97 -10.07 10.72 -7.12
CA GLU A 97 -8.96 9.81 -6.85
C GLU A 97 -9.22 8.46 -7.51
N PHE A 98 -8.15 7.87 -7.99
CA PHE A 98 -8.17 6.57 -8.66
C PHE A 98 -7.13 5.65 -8.06
N ILE A 99 -7.46 4.37 -8.01
CA ILE A 99 -6.55 3.29 -7.70
C ILE A 99 -5.90 2.82 -9.01
N TYR A 100 -4.57 2.85 -9.07
CA TYR A 100 -3.77 2.22 -10.11
C TYR A 100 -3.14 0.97 -9.52
N ALA A 101 -3.48 -0.19 -10.05
CA ALA A 101 -3.11 -1.46 -9.48
C ALA A 101 -2.60 -2.44 -10.53
N VAL A 102 -1.65 -3.29 -10.12
CA VAL A 102 -1.12 -4.39 -10.94
C VAL A 102 -1.73 -5.69 -10.45
N ARG A 103 -2.30 -6.47 -11.36
CA ARG A 103 -2.77 -7.83 -11.14
C ARG A 103 -1.75 -8.83 -11.65
N VAL A 104 -1.24 -9.67 -10.77
CA VAL A 104 -0.28 -10.72 -11.17
C VAL A 104 -0.99 -11.86 -11.90
N GLY A 105 -2.04 -12.42 -11.32
CA GLY A 105 -2.80 -13.50 -11.94
C GLY A 105 -3.52 -13.10 -13.23
N GLY A 106 -3.99 -11.85 -13.29
CA GLY A 106 -4.64 -11.30 -14.49
C GLY A 106 -3.68 -10.79 -15.55
N GLY A 107 -2.39 -10.60 -15.24
CA GLY A 107 -1.40 -10.05 -16.18
C GLY A 107 -1.81 -8.69 -16.73
N GLU A 108 -2.34 -7.80 -15.90
CA GLU A 108 -2.88 -6.51 -16.34
C GLU A 108 -2.63 -5.39 -15.33
N LEU A 109 -2.60 -4.16 -15.82
CA LEU A 109 -2.70 -2.95 -15.01
C LEU A 109 -4.15 -2.47 -15.06
N LEU A 110 -4.67 -2.12 -13.88
CA LEU A 110 -6.02 -1.57 -13.71
C LEU A 110 -5.96 -0.13 -13.26
N LYS A 111 -6.90 0.68 -13.75
CA LYS A 111 -7.33 1.92 -13.14
C LYS A 111 -8.77 1.75 -12.66
N MET A 112 -9.02 2.00 -11.38
CA MET A 112 -10.33 1.88 -10.76
C MET A 112 -10.67 3.14 -9.98
N THR A 113 -11.96 3.42 -9.80
CA THR A 113 -12.39 4.40 -8.80
C THR A 113 -12.21 3.83 -7.40
N LEU A 114 -12.28 4.67 -6.37
CA LEU A 114 -12.23 4.23 -4.97
C LEU A 114 -13.42 3.34 -4.59
N GLU A 115 -14.50 3.37 -5.38
CA GLU A 115 -15.70 2.52 -5.23
C GLU A 115 -15.61 1.20 -6.02
N GLY A 116 -14.46 0.92 -6.67
CA GLY A 116 -14.23 -0.36 -7.35
C GLY A 116 -14.72 -0.45 -8.80
N LYS A 117 -15.15 0.68 -9.40
CA LYS A 117 -15.47 0.70 -10.83
C LYS A 117 -14.19 0.74 -11.65
N THR A 118 -13.95 -0.28 -12.47
CA THR A 118 -12.84 -0.29 -13.43
C THR A 118 -13.06 0.75 -14.52
N VAL A 119 -12.07 1.60 -14.71
CA VAL A 119 -12.06 2.69 -15.71
C VAL A 119 -11.17 2.34 -16.89
N LEU A 120 -10.04 1.65 -16.63
CA LEU A 120 -9.08 1.26 -17.65
C LEU A 120 -8.47 -0.09 -17.30
N LYS A 121 -8.22 -0.91 -18.31
CA LYS A 121 -7.41 -2.13 -18.26
C LYS A 121 -6.34 -2.08 -19.34
N ILE A 122 -5.11 -2.34 -18.95
CA ILE A 122 -3.98 -2.49 -19.87
C ILE A 122 -3.41 -3.89 -19.68
N PRO A 123 -3.63 -4.80 -20.63
CA PRO A 123 -3.09 -6.15 -20.53
C PRO A 123 -1.57 -6.16 -20.74
N SER A 124 -0.87 -7.12 -20.15
CA SER A 124 0.56 -7.28 -20.32
C SER A 124 0.99 -7.49 -21.76
N SER A 125 0.09 -8.01 -22.62
CA SER A 125 0.31 -8.10 -24.07
C SER A 125 0.54 -6.74 -24.75
N SER A 126 0.02 -5.65 -24.17
CA SER A 126 0.22 -4.28 -24.67
C SER A 126 1.59 -3.70 -24.33
N ILE A 127 2.38 -4.37 -23.48
CA ILE A 127 3.73 -3.93 -23.15
C ILE A 127 4.63 -4.18 -24.36
N PRO A 128 5.35 -3.15 -24.88
CA PRO A 128 6.27 -3.35 -25.99
C PRO A 128 7.33 -4.42 -25.66
N ASP A 129 7.68 -5.26 -26.63
CA ASP A 129 8.58 -6.41 -26.41
C ASP A 129 9.95 -6.03 -25.82
N LYS A 130 10.43 -4.83 -26.12
CA LYS A 130 11.68 -4.31 -25.55
C LYS A 130 11.67 -4.18 -24.01
N TYR A 131 10.49 -4.15 -23.40
CA TYR A 131 10.31 -4.07 -21.93
C TYR A 131 9.83 -5.39 -21.32
N LYS A 132 9.46 -6.36 -22.14
CA LYS A 132 9.11 -7.68 -21.64
C LYS A 132 10.36 -8.42 -21.18
N ARG A 133 10.25 -9.09 -20.04
CA ARG A 133 11.29 -10.00 -19.60
C ARG A 133 11.43 -11.10 -20.67
N LYS A 134 12.61 -11.27 -21.23
CA LYS A 134 12.87 -12.43 -22.08
C LYS A 134 12.70 -13.67 -21.21
N GLY A 135 11.70 -14.48 -21.54
CA GLY A 135 11.48 -15.74 -20.84
C GLY A 135 12.73 -16.60 -20.95
N LYS A 136 13.03 -17.30 -19.87
CA LYS A 136 13.75 -18.57 -20.04
C LYS A 136 12.66 -19.53 -20.54
N ASP A 137 12.67 -19.82 -21.82
CA ASP A 137 11.96 -20.96 -22.38
C ASP A 137 12.46 -22.24 -21.69
#